data_ada09c2a7ed1d19414f213cd7ee2ff9e
#
_entry.id   ada09c2a7ed1d19414f213cd7ee2ff9e
#
_cell.length_a   1.000
_cell.length_b   1.000
_cell.length_c   1.000
_cell.angle_alpha   90.00
_cell.angle_beta   90.00
_cell.angle_gamma   90.00
#
_symmetry.space_group_name_H-M   'P 1'
#
loop_
_entity.id
_entity.type
_entity.pdbx_description
1 polymer ?
#
loop_
_entity_poly.entity_id
_entity_poly.type
_entity_poly.pdbx_seq_one_letter_code
_entity_poly.pdbx_strand_id
1 'polypeptide(L)'
;MRAMVLSAPSAPLLMTERADPIPGDGEVRIKVSACGVCRTDVHVIDAELPNIHYPIIPGHEIVGRIDLMGRGMTGHQLGDRVGIPWLGYTCGTCRYCRLGMENLCDHPLFTGYTRDGGFATHAIADARYAFALGDVGDDISTAPLLCAGLIGWRSLVMAGDAERLGIYGFGAAGHIVAQIAAWQRRAVFAFTRAGDVAAQDFARQLGVVWAGASDQQPPAPLDAAIIYAPAGELVPLALRAVRKGGRVVCAGIHMSDIPSFPYNLLWEERHLLSVANLTRQDGIDFFKIVPQAGIHIRTMT
;
A
#
# COMPACT_ATOMS: atom_id res chain seq x y z
N MET A 1 -26.10 -9.13 5.43
CA MET A 1 -24.67 -9.13 5.85
C MET A 1 -24.48 -8.44 7.19
N ARG A 2 -23.45 -8.78 7.95
CA ARG A 2 -22.98 -8.01 9.12
C ARG A 2 -21.89 -7.05 8.67
N ALA A 3 -21.89 -5.82 9.17
CA ALA A 3 -20.90 -4.81 8.83
C ALA A 3 -20.58 -3.89 10.01
N MET A 4 -19.34 -3.45 10.09
CA MET A 4 -18.89 -2.41 11.02
C MET A 4 -19.05 -1.06 10.34
N VAL A 5 -19.97 -0.24 10.82
CA VAL A 5 -20.37 1.02 10.18
C VAL A 5 -19.85 2.20 10.96
N LEU A 6 -19.18 3.12 10.27
CA LEU A 6 -18.83 4.44 10.74
C LEU A 6 -19.92 5.43 10.34
N SER A 7 -20.68 5.94 11.30
CA SER A 7 -21.86 6.79 11.05
C SER A 7 -21.55 8.28 10.96
N ALA A 8 -20.43 8.71 11.55
CA ALA A 8 -19.99 10.10 11.62
C ALA A 8 -18.49 10.17 11.91
N PRO A 9 -17.82 11.33 11.71
CA PRO A 9 -16.43 11.54 12.09
C PRO A 9 -16.14 11.15 13.54
N SER A 10 -15.07 10.41 13.75
CA SER A 10 -14.59 9.97 15.07
C SER A 10 -15.63 9.21 15.92
N ALA A 11 -16.72 8.74 15.29
CA ALA A 11 -17.69 7.89 15.96
C ALA A 11 -17.15 6.46 16.13
N PRO A 12 -17.62 5.72 17.14
CA PRO A 12 -17.28 4.30 17.25
C PRO A 12 -17.86 3.52 16.07
N LEU A 13 -17.13 2.51 15.63
CA LEU A 13 -17.65 1.54 14.66
C LEU A 13 -18.77 0.70 15.32
N LEU A 14 -19.93 0.68 14.69
CA LEU A 14 -21.07 -0.07 15.18
C LEU A 14 -21.36 -1.27 14.28
N MET A 15 -21.46 -2.46 14.89
CA MET A 15 -21.90 -3.64 14.14
C MET A 15 -23.38 -3.49 13.80
N THR A 16 -23.70 -3.59 12.50
CA THR A 16 -25.06 -3.53 11.98
C THR A 16 -25.36 -4.69 11.07
N GLU A 17 -26.61 -5.13 11.06
CA GLU A 17 -27.13 -6.06 10.05
C GLU A 17 -27.75 -5.27 8.90
N ARG A 18 -27.38 -5.63 7.67
CA ARG A 18 -27.88 -5.05 6.43
C ARG A 18 -28.24 -6.14 5.43
N ALA A 19 -29.03 -5.81 4.41
CA ALA A 19 -29.20 -6.68 3.27
C ALA A 19 -27.85 -6.96 2.60
N ASP A 20 -27.68 -8.16 2.05
CA ASP A 20 -26.49 -8.46 1.27
C ASP A 20 -26.44 -7.55 0.03
N PRO A 21 -25.29 -6.94 -0.28
CA PRO A 21 -25.21 -6.04 -1.41
C PRO A 21 -25.27 -6.82 -2.73
N ILE A 22 -25.87 -6.19 -3.75
CA ILE A 22 -26.02 -6.77 -5.09
C ILE A 22 -25.03 -6.05 -6.03
N PRO A 23 -24.13 -6.78 -6.72
CA PRO A 23 -23.18 -6.18 -7.64
C PRO A 23 -23.89 -5.62 -8.89
N GLY A 24 -23.48 -4.43 -9.30
CA GLY A 24 -23.88 -3.81 -10.56
C GLY A 24 -23.12 -4.38 -11.77
N ASP A 25 -23.34 -3.78 -12.95
CA ASP A 25 -22.63 -4.15 -14.17
C ASP A 25 -21.12 -3.93 -14.00
N GLY A 26 -20.29 -4.92 -14.32
CA GLY A 26 -18.85 -4.87 -14.15
C GLY A 26 -18.34 -5.04 -12.72
N GLU A 27 -19.20 -5.31 -11.75
CA GLU A 27 -18.84 -5.53 -10.36
C GLU A 27 -18.97 -7.00 -9.94
N VAL A 28 -18.26 -7.32 -8.87
CA VAL A 28 -18.33 -8.62 -8.19
C VAL A 28 -18.67 -8.41 -6.71
N ARG A 29 -19.40 -9.35 -6.13
CA ARG A 29 -19.54 -9.44 -4.68
C ARG A 29 -18.54 -10.45 -4.14
N ILE A 30 -17.87 -10.06 -3.08
CA ILE A 30 -16.87 -10.86 -2.39
C ILE A 30 -17.44 -11.28 -1.04
N LYS A 31 -17.46 -12.59 -0.77
CA LYS A 31 -17.60 -13.12 0.58
C LYS A 31 -16.24 -12.95 1.26
N VAL A 32 -16.16 -12.02 2.21
CA VAL A 32 -14.92 -11.64 2.87
C VAL A 32 -14.45 -12.75 3.81
N SER A 33 -13.20 -13.17 3.66
CA SER A 33 -12.53 -14.13 4.55
C SER A 33 -11.63 -13.42 5.56
N ALA A 34 -10.94 -12.37 5.13
CA ALA A 34 -10.11 -11.52 5.97
C ALA A 34 -10.11 -10.07 5.44
N CYS A 35 -10.00 -9.12 6.34
CA CYS A 35 -9.72 -7.73 6.00
C CYS A 35 -8.72 -7.19 7.00
N GLY A 36 -7.57 -6.72 6.51
CA GLY A 36 -6.55 -6.12 7.35
C GLY A 36 -7.00 -4.76 7.88
N VAL A 37 -6.42 -4.38 9.04
CA VAL A 37 -6.58 -3.05 9.64
C VAL A 37 -5.26 -2.32 9.49
N CYS A 38 -5.27 -1.18 8.82
CA CYS A 38 -4.09 -0.39 8.63
C CYS A 38 -4.25 1.05 9.18
N ARG A 39 -3.18 1.82 9.16
CA ARG A 39 -3.20 3.20 9.62
C ARG A 39 -4.20 4.08 8.85
N THR A 40 -4.43 3.78 7.58
CA THR A 40 -5.38 4.52 6.74
C THR A 40 -6.82 4.37 7.22
N ASP A 41 -7.20 3.22 7.79
CA ASP A 41 -8.53 3.06 8.38
C ASP A 41 -8.72 3.98 9.60
N VAL A 42 -7.65 4.21 10.38
CA VAL A 42 -7.66 5.18 11.48
C VAL A 42 -7.82 6.60 10.91
N HIS A 43 -7.10 6.97 9.85
CA HIS A 43 -7.27 8.27 9.18
C HIS A 43 -8.70 8.49 8.66
N VAL A 44 -9.38 7.42 8.19
CA VAL A 44 -10.80 7.49 7.79
C VAL A 44 -11.70 7.69 9.01
N ILE A 45 -11.48 6.95 10.09
CA ILE A 45 -12.28 7.04 11.33
C ILE A 45 -12.13 8.43 11.95
N ASP A 46 -10.91 8.96 12.03
CA ASP A 46 -10.59 10.25 12.64
C ASP A 46 -10.89 11.44 11.71
N ALA A 47 -11.43 11.17 10.49
CA ALA A 47 -11.76 12.20 9.49
C ALA A 47 -10.55 13.07 9.07
N GLU A 48 -9.36 12.52 9.07
CA GLU A 48 -8.15 13.19 8.62
C GLU A 48 -8.03 13.24 7.07
N LEU A 49 -8.86 12.49 6.36
CA LEU A 49 -8.95 12.50 4.90
C LEU A 49 -10.17 13.33 4.45
N PRO A 50 -10.06 14.11 3.34
CA PRO A 50 -11.16 14.95 2.87
C PRO A 50 -12.27 14.13 2.20
N ASN A 51 -13.50 14.68 2.15
CA ASN A 51 -14.62 14.17 1.36
C ASN A 51 -15.11 12.74 1.72
N ILE A 52 -15.04 12.35 2.98
CA ILE A 52 -15.65 11.10 3.44
C ILE A 52 -17.18 11.26 3.42
N HIS A 53 -17.87 10.27 2.84
CA HIS A 53 -19.33 10.20 2.85
C HIS A 53 -19.78 9.22 3.93
N TYR A 54 -20.49 9.73 4.94
CA TYR A 54 -21.06 8.91 6.01
C TYR A 54 -22.54 8.57 5.73
N PRO A 55 -23.04 7.39 6.14
CA PRO A 55 -22.29 6.30 6.79
C PRO A 55 -21.42 5.52 5.80
N ILE A 56 -20.29 4.97 6.28
CA ILE A 56 -19.35 4.18 5.48
C ILE A 56 -18.97 2.90 6.23
N ILE A 57 -18.66 1.84 5.50
CA ILE A 57 -17.99 0.64 6.02
C ILE A 57 -16.50 0.77 5.67
N PRO A 58 -15.59 0.92 6.64
CA PRO A 58 -14.16 0.97 6.39
C PRO A 58 -13.56 -0.40 5.98
N GLY A 59 -12.23 -0.45 5.81
CA GLY A 59 -11.49 -1.67 5.48
C GLY A 59 -11.17 -1.77 3.99
N HIS A 60 -9.88 -1.80 3.65
CA HIS A 60 -9.41 -1.77 2.26
C HIS A 60 -8.33 -2.82 1.95
N GLU A 61 -8.12 -3.76 2.84
CA GLU A 61 -7.20 -4.87 2.67
C GLU A 61 -8.01 -6.18 2.62
N ILE A 62 -8.89 -6.32 1.60
CA ILE A 62 -9.89 -7.37 1.56
C ILE A 62 -9.37 -8.61 0.85
N VAL A 63 -9.43 -9.76 1.50
CA VAL A 63 -9.26 -11.08 0.88
C VAL A 63 -10.57 -11.84 1.01
N GLY A 64 -10.97 -12.51 -0.07
CA GLY A 64 -12.20 -13.32 -0.05
C GLY A 64 -12.41 -14.07 -1.35
N ARG A 65 -13.64 -14.55 -1.52
CA ARG A 65 -14.03 -15.28 -2.73
C ARG A 65 -15.23 -14.63 -3.38
N ILE A 66 -15.24 -14.61 -4.71
CA ILE A 66 -16.38 -14.13 -5.50
C ILE A 66 -17.54 -15.10 -5.30
N ASP A 67 -18.66 -14.60 -4.75
CA ASP A 67 -19.88 -15.37 -4.54
C ASP A 67 -21.06 -14.90 -5.39
N LEU A 68 -20.98 -13.71 -5.99
CA LEU A 68 -21.94 -13.21 -6.96
C LEU A 68 -21.27 -12.30 -7.98
N MET A 69 -21.73 -12.35 -9.21
CA MET A 69 -21.17 -11.56 -10.33
C MET A 69 -22.26 -10.69 -10.95
N GLY A 70 -21.93 -9.45 -11.21
CA GLY A 70 -22.76 -8.54 -12.00
C GLY A 70 -22.75 -8.90 -13.49
N ARG A 71 -23.52 -8.19 -14.30
CA ARG A 71 -23.58 -8.44 -15.75
C ARG A 71 -22.31 -7.95 -16.45
N GLY A 72 -22.01 -8.57 -17.60
CA GLY A 72 -20.88 -8.13 -18.47
C GLY A 72 -19.50 -8.51 -17.96
N MET A 73 -19.41 -9.39 -16.96
CA MET A 73 -18.17 -9.81 -16.36
C MET A 73 -17.37 -10.76 -17.26
N THR A 74 -16.05 -10.51 -17.36
CA THR A 74 -15.07 -11.39 -17.98
C THR A 74 -13.81 -11.47 -17.12
N GLY A 75 -13.07 -12.58 -17.21
CA GLY A 75 -11.80 -12.74 -16.50
C GLY A 75 -11.89 -13.25 -15.07
N HIS A 76 -13.09 -13.41 -14.52
CA HIS A 76 -13.36 -13.98 -13.20
C HIS A 76 -14.47 -15.03 -13.29
N GLN A 77 -14.53 -15.90 -12.28
CA GLN A 77 -15.59 -16.87 -12.08
C GLN A 77 -15.98 -16.98 -10.61
N LEU A 78 -17.17 -17.55 -10.35
CA LEU A 78 -17.61 -17.81 -8.99
C LEU A 78 -16.62 -18.73 -8.27
N GLY A 79 -16.31 -18.39 -7.02
CA GLY A 79 -15.35 -19.11 -6.19
C GLY A 79 -13.91 -18.63 -6.32
N ASP A 80 -13.56 -17.77 -7.30
CA ASP A 80 -12.23 -17.22 -7.42
C ASP A 80 -11.81 -16.52 -6.11
N ARG A 81 -10.58 -16.82 -5.67
CA ARG A 81 -9.94 -16.14 -4.54
C ARG A 81 -9.32 -14.84 -5.01
N VAL A 82 -9.81 -13.74 -4.46
CA VAL A 82 -9.41 -12.40 -4.90
C VAL A 82 -9.03 -11.49 -3.74
N GLY A 83 -8.21 -10.49 -4.07
CA GLY A 83 -7.85 -9.40 -3.18
C GLY A 83 -8.34 -8.05 -3.72
N ILE A 84 -8.93 -7.22 -2.84
CA ILE A 84 -9.42 -5.90 -3.19
C ILE A 84 -8.60 -4.85 -2.44
N PRO A 85 -7.93 -3.94 -3.18
CA PRO A 85 -7.08 -2.92 -2.60
C PRO A 85 -7.83 -1.61 -2.31
N TRP A 86 -7.07 -0.60 -1.86
CA TRP A 86 -7.54 0.76 -1.67
C TRP A 86 -8.15 1.39 -2.93
N LEU A 87 -7.47 1.34 -4.09
CA LEU A 87 -8.02 1.85 -5.35
C LEU A 87 -9.11 0.90 -5.85
N GLY A 88 -10.38 1.29 -5.66
CA GLY A 88 -11.54 0.44 -5.94
C GLY A 88 -12.24 0.72 -7.28
N TYR A 89 -11.94 1.86 -7.94
CA TYR A 89 -12.52 2.22 -9.24
C TYR A 89 -11.76 3.39 -9.87
N THR A 90 -11.73 3.42 -11.21
CA THR A 90 -11.30 4.58 -12.00
C THR A 90 -12.17 4.75 -13.24
N CYS A 91 -12.31 5.99 -13.72
CA CYS A 91 -13.24 6.32 -14.81
C CYS A 91 -12.86 5.73 -16.18
N GLY A 92 -11.60 5.36 -16.39
CA GLY A 92 -11.10 4.82 -17.67
C GLY A 92 -10.97 5.83 -18.82
N THR A 93 -11.50 7.05 -18.68
CA THR A 93 -11.62 8.02 -19.77
C THR A 93 -10.84 9.32 -19.59
N CYS A 94 -10.44 9.68 -18.37
CA CYS A 94 -9.64 10.88 -18.13
C CYS A 94 -8.22 10.73 -18.71
N ARG A 95 -7.49 11.85 -18.72
CA ARG A 95 -6.11 11.86 -19.23
C ARG A 95 -5.22 10.82 -18.56
N TYR A 96 -5.30 10.72 -17.23
CA TYR A 96 -4.46 9.81 -16.46
C TYR A 96 -4.79 8.34 -16.74
N CYS A 97 -6.07 7.99 -16.79
CA CYS A 97 -6.49 6.61 -17.13
C CYS A 97 -6.01 6.20 -18.53
N ARG A 98 -6.10 7.12 -19.52
CA ARG A 98 -5.64 6.84 -20.89
C ARG A 98 -4.13 6.69 -21.01
N LEU A 99 -3.37 7.24 -20.06
CA LEU A 99 -1.90 7.12 -20.00
C LEU A 99 -1.43 5.94 -19.14
N GLY A 100 -2.35 5.11 -18.61
CA GLY A 100 -2.00 4.01 -17.68
C GLY A 100 -1.58 4.50 -16.30
N MET A 101 -1.91 5.74 -15.95
CA MET A 101 -1.66 6.37 -14.65
C MET A 101 -2.97 6.48 -13.85
N GLU A 102 -3.78 5.43 -13.87
CA GLU A 102 -5.12 5.44 -13.30
C GLU A 102 -5.16 5.67 -11.78
N ASN A 103 -4.06 5.47 -11.08
CA ASN A 103 -3.90 5.86 -9.68
C ASN A 103 -4.05 7.38 -9.47
N LEU A 104 -3.90 8.19 -10.53
CA LEU A 104 -4.11 9.63 -10.56
C LEU A 104 -5.42 10.02 -11.26
N CYS A 105 -6.38 9.11 -11.38
CA CYS A 105 -7.67 9.36 -12.02
C CYS A 105 -8.37 10.60 -11.40
N ASP A 106 -9.05 11.40 -12.26
CA ASP A 106 -9.82 12.56 -11.79
C ASP A 106 -11.10 12.18 -11.02
N HIS A 107 -11.60 10.93 -11.21
CA HIS A 107 -12.82 10.41 -10.59
C HIS A 107 -12.60 9.01 -10.02
N PRO A 108 -11.68 8.83 -9.05
CA PRO A 108 -11.43 7.55 -8.44
C PRO A 108 -12.46 7.24 -7.35
N LEU A 109 -12.67 5.95 -7.06
CA LEU A 109 -13.30 5.52 -5.81
C LEU A 109 -12.34 4.64 -5.02
N PHE A 110 -12.34 4.85 -3.72
CA PHE A 110 -11.45 4.15 -2.80
C PHE A 110 -12.24 3.27 -1.85
N THR A 111 -11.82 2.02 -1.76
CA THR A 111 -12.44 0.99 -0.90
C THR A 111 -12.30 1.38 0.57
N GLY A 112 -13.39 1.33 1.31
CA GLY A 112 -13.42 1.68 2.74
C GLY A 112 -13.31 3.17 3.04
N TYR A 113 -13.44 4.03 2.01
CA TYR A 113 -13.30 5.48 2.13
C TYR A 113 -14.38 6.25 1.37
N THR A 114 -14.42 6.14 0.04
CA THR A 114 -15.44 6.77 -0.82
C THR A 114 -16.45 5.77 -1.38
N ARG A 115 -16.26 4.51 -1.08
CA ARG A 115 -17.22 3.39 -1.24
C ARG A 115 -17.03 2.42 -0.09
N ASP A 116 -18.08 1.64 0.24
CA ASP A 116 -18.04 0.66 1.32
C ASP A 116 -16.88 -0.35 1.14
N GLY A 117 -16.26 -0.70 2.25
CA GLY A 117 -15.10 -1.58 2.34
C GLY A 117 -15.37 -2.94 2.97
N GLY A 118 -14.33 -3.55 3.51
CA GLY A 118 -14.27 -4.95 3.91
C GLY A 118 -14.46 -5.25 5.38
N PHE A 119 -14.71 -4.26 6.24
CA PHE A 119 -15.11 -4.56 7.62
C PHE A 119 -16.55 -5.06 7.67
N ALA A 120 -16.85 -6.05 6.83
CA ALA A 120 -18.13 -6.67 6.62
C ALA A 120 -18.00 -8.13 6.18
N THR A 121 -19.08 -8.89 6.24
CA THR A 121 -19.08 -10.27 5.72
C THR A 121 -19.11 -10.34 4.19
N HIS A 122 -19.54 -9.27 3.52
CA HIS A 122 -19.55 -9.13 2.07
C HIS A 122 -19.15 -7.72 1.66
N ALA A 123 -18.45 -7.60 0.52
CA ALA A 123 -18.10 -6.34 -0.09
C ALA A 123 -18.36 -6.37 -1.60
N ILE A 124 -18.60 -5.19 -2.22
CA ILE A 124 -18.68 -5.04 -3.67
C ILE A 124 -17.38 -4.43 -4.18
N ALA A 125 -16.88 -4.94 -5.29
CA ALA A 125 -15.72 -4.41 -5.97
C ALA A 125 -15.93 -4.32 -7.49
N ASP A 126 -15.33 -3.32 -8.11
CA ASP A 126 -15.13 -3.30 -9.56
C ASP A 126 -14.17 -4.46 -9.90
N ALA A 127 -14.58 -5.32 -10.79
CA ALA A 127 -13.82 -6.51 -11.14
C ALA A 127 -12.43 -6.24 -11.71
N ARG A 128 -12.22 -5.06 -12.29
CA ARG A 128 -10.90 -4.62 -12.76
C ARG A 128 -9.88 -4.45 -11.63
N TYR A 129 -10.36 -4.27 -10.40
CA TYR A 129 -9.58 -4.10 -9.17
C TYR A 129 -9.66 -5.30 -8.24
N ALA A 130 -10.27 -6.41 -8.68
CA ALA A 130 -10.23 -7.69 -8.00
C ALA A 130 -9.02 -8.48 -8.49
N PHE A 131 -7.93 -8.49 -7.72
CA PHE A 131 -6.71 -9.20 -8.09
C PHE A 131 -6.82 -10.69 -7.76
N ALA A 132 -6.56 -11.55 -8.75
CA ALA A 132 -6.47 -12.98 -8.52
C ALA A 132 -5.27 -13.29 -7.61
N LEU A 133 -5.50 -13.93 -6.47
CA LEU A 133 -4.47 -14.22 -5.49
C LEU A 133 -3.82 -15.60 -5.68
N GLY A 134 -4.49 -16.54 -6.36
CA GLY A 134 -3.96 -17.89 -6.55
C GLY A 134 -3.56 -18.52 -5.20
N ASP A 135 -2.34 -19.06 -5.15
CA ASP A 135 -1.75 -19.74 -3.99
C ASP A 135 -0.93 -18.79 -3.09
N VAL A 136 -1.18 -17.49 -3.12
CA VAL A 136 -0.53 -16.52 -2.24
C VAL A 136 -1.00 -16.76 -0.81
N GLY A 137 -0.21 -17.41 0.03
CA GLY A 137 -0.39 -17.55 1.47
C GLY A 137 -1.82 -17.86 1.96
N ASP A 138 -2.04 -17.79 3.26
CA ASP A 138 -3.39 -17.80 3.85
C ASP A 138 -4.03 -16.40 3.75
N ASP A 139 -5.35 -16.31 3.99
CA ASP A 139 -6.10 -15.07 3.80
C ASP A 139 -5.67 -13.95 4.78
N ILE A 140 -5.28 -14.30 5.99
CA ILE A 140 -4.86 -13.33 7.03
C ILE A 140 -3.51 -12.72 6.69
N SER A 141 -2.53 -13.54 6.33
CA SER A 141 -1.20 -13.07 5.93
C SER A 141 -1.20 -12.37 4.58
N THR A 142 -2.19 -12.64 3.72
CA THR A 142 -2.32 -12.01 2.40
C THR A 142 -2.95 -10.61 2.47
N ALA A 143 -3.84 -10.35 3.43
CA ALA A 143 -4.57 -9.08 3.52
C ALA A 143 -3.65 -7.84 3.52
N PRO A 144 -2.55 -7.75 4.30
CA PRO A 144 -1.66 -6.59 4.28
C PRO A 144 -0.96 -6.34 2.94
N LEU A 145 -0.89 -7.36 2.07
CA LEU A 145 -0.30 -7.21 0.74
C LEU A 145 -1.13 -6.27 -0.14
N LEU A 146 -2.43 -6.15 0.13
CA LEU A 146 -3.35 -5.32 -0.66
C LEU A 146 -3.24 -3.81 -0.38
N CYS A 147 -2.53 -3.42 0.67
CA CYS A 147 -2.20 -2.02 0.96
C CYS A 147 -0.67 -1.85 1.04
N ALA A 148 -0.07 -2.29 2.14
CA ALA A 148 1.36 -2.13 2.39
C ALA A 148 2.23 -2.80 1.32
N GLY A 149 1.83 -3.97 0.81
CA GLY A 149 2.51 -4.66 -0.28
C GLY A 149 2.44 -3.88 -1.59
N LEU A 150 1.26 -3.42 -1.99
CA LEU A 150 1.05 -2.74 -3.26
C LEU A 150 1.69 -1.35 -3.31
N ILE A 151 1.53 -0.52 -2.26
CA ILE A 151 2.24 0.77 -2.20
C ILE A 151 3.75 0.55 -2.12
N GLY A 152 4.17 -0.49 -1.41
CA GLY A 152 5.55 -0.91 -1.35
C GLY A 152 6.12 -1.27 -2.71
N TRP A 153 5.43 -2.11 -3.46
CA TRP A 153 5.82 -2.49 -4.82
C TRP A 153 5.94 -1.28 -5.75
N ARG A 154 4.91 -0.43 -5.78
CA ARG A 154 4.93 0.76 -6.63
C ARG A 154 6.10 1.69 -6.27
N SER A 155 6.35 1.92 -4.98
CA SER A 155 7.49 2.74 -4.56
C SER A 155 8.84 2.13 -4.94
N LEU A 156 8.95 0.79 -4.90
CA LEU A 156 10.14 0.06 -5.36
C LEU A 156 10.36 0.20 -6.87
N VAL A 157 9.29 0.13 -7.68
CA VAL A 157 9.33 0.40 -9.13
C VAL A 157 9.81 1.84 -9.39
N MET A 158 9.29 2.83 -8.65
CA MET A 158 9.71 4.22 -8.78
C MET A 158 11.15 4.48 -8.33
N ALA A 159 11.67 3.66 -7.40
CA ALA A 159 13.08 3.70 -7.02
C ALA A 159 14.03 3.26 -8.16
N GLY A 160 13.51 2.59 -9.20
CA GLY A 160 14.26 2.12 -10.36
C GLY A 160 15.22 0.97 -10.03
N ASP A 161 16.28 0.85 -10.81
CA ASP A 161 17.25 -0.26 -10.72
C ASP A 161 18.31 -0.02 -9.62
N ALA A 162 17.87 0.45 -8.47
CA ALA A 162 18.74 0.70 -7.32
C ALA A 162 19.36 -0.61 -6.80
N GLU A 163 20.68 -0.73 -6.81
CA GLU A 163 21.40 -1.86 -6.19
C GLU A 163 21.48 -1.69 -4.67
N ARG A 164 21.66 -0.45 -4.19
CA ARG A 164 21.68 -0.07 -2.77
C ARG A 164 20.45 0.74 -2.45
N LEU A 165 19.51 0.14 -1.73
CA LEU A 165 18.20 0.70 -1.42
C LEU A 165 18.07 1.04 0.06
N GLY A 166 17.82 2.32 0.38
CA GLY A 166 17.47 2.77 1.71
C GLY A 166 15.95 2.66 1.95
N ILE A 167 15.55 2.22 3.13
CA ILE A 167 14.15 2.17 3.57
C ILE A 167 14.04 2.95 4.88
N TYR A 168 13.41 4.12 4.85
CA TYR A 168 13.15 4.97 6.00
C TYR A 168 11.76 4.69 6.58
N GLY A 169 11.72 4.10 7.79
CA GLY A 169 10.51 3.57 8.40
C GLY A 169 10.30 2.09 8.07
N PHE A 170 10.57 1.23 9.07
CA PHE A 170 10.54 -0.23 8.93
C PHE A 170 9.26 -0.82 9.54
N GLY A 171 8.09 -0.28 9.09
CA GLY A 171 6.75 -0.77 9.41
C GLY A 171 6.24 -1.78 8.38
N ALA A 172 4.91 -1.86 8.19
CA ALA A 172 4.27 -2.84 7.33
C ALA A 172 4.81 -2.82 5.87
N ALA A 173 4.87 -1.67 5.21
CA ALA A 173 5.40 -1.58 3.85
C ALA A 173 6.92 -1.82 3.81
N GLY A 174 7.67 -1.27 4.77
CA GLY A 174 9.13 -1.40 4.82
C GLY A 174 9.59 -2.85 4.92
N HIS A 175 8.98 -3.67 5.79
CA HIS A 175 9.41 -5.07 5.95
C HIS A 175 9.02 -5.95 4.75
N ILE A 176 7.88 -5.67 4.08
CA ILE A 176 7.47 -6.38 2.86
C ILE A 176 8.44 -6.06 1.72
N VAL A 177 8.70 -4.77 1.49
CA VAL A 177 9.57 -4.31 0.38
C VAL A 177 11.01 -4.71 0.59
N ALA A 178 11.51 -4.73 1.82
CA ALA A 178 12.87 -5.19 2.12
C ALA A 178 13.09 -6.63 1.64
N GLN A 179 12.12 -7.52 1.85
CA GLN A 179 12.20 -8.92 1.42
C GLN A 179 12.14 -9.03 -0.11
N ILE A 180 11.28 -8.27 -0.78
CA ILE A 180 11.22 -8.24 -2.25
C ILE A 180 12.54 -7.72 -2.83
N ALA A 181 13.06 -6.62 -2.29
CA ALA A 181 14.32 -6.05 -2.72
C ALA A 181 15.49 -7.02 -2.52
N ALA A 182 15.54 -7.72 -1.37
CA ALA A 182 16.55 -8.75 -1.11
C ALA A 182 16.42 -9.94 -2.09
N TRP A 183 15.18 -10.38 -2.39
CA TRP A 183 14.94 -11.40 -3.42
C TRP A 183 15.43 -10.95 -4.81
N GLN A 184 15.28 -9.66 -5.14
CA GLN A 184 15.87 -9.05 -6.34
C GLN A 184 17.39 -8.85 -6.26
N ARG A 185 18.04 -9.33 -5.19
CA ARG A 185 19.50 -9.19 -4.92
C ARG A 185 19.96 -7.75 -4.71
N ARG A 186 19.08 -6.85 -4.27
CA ARG A 186 19.44 -5.50 -3.86
C ARG A 186 20.00 -5.50 -2.44
N ALA A 187 21.01 -4.68 -2.18
CA ALA A 187 21.49 -4.44 -0.82
C ALA A 187 20.56 -3.44 -0.13
N VAL A 188 19.84 -3.90 0.90
CA VAL A 188 18.84 -3.11 1.62
C VAL A 188 19.43 -2.52 2.90
N PHE A 189 19.20 -1.22 3.12
CA PHE A 189 19.61 -0.45 4.28
C PHE A 189 18.36 0.05 5.02
N ALA A 190 18.15 -0.37 6.27
CA ALA A 190 16.99 0.00 7.05
C ALA A 190 17.29 1.17 7.98
N PHE A 191 16.45 2.21 7.92
CA PHE A 191 16.53 3.41 8.75
C PHE A 191 15.31 3.45 9.67
N THR A 192 15.55 3.49 10.98
CA THR A 192 14.53 3.49 12.01
C THR A 192 14.64 4.73 12.90
N ARG A 193 13.74 4.89 13.85
CA ARG A 193 13.91 5.90 14.89
C ARG A 193 15.18 5.63 15.69
N ALA A 194 15.80 6.69 16.19
CA ALA A 194 16.92 6.55 17.10
C ALA A 194 16.53 5.72 18.34
N GLY A 195 17.34 4.72 18.69
CA GLY A 195 17.09 3.83 19.82
C GLY A 195 16.08 2.70 19.57
N ASP A 196 15.47 2.60 18.38
CA ASP A 196 14.55 1.50 18.05
C ASP A 196 15.32 0.22 17.66
N VAL A 197 15.96 -0.37 18.66
CA VAL A 197 16.78 -1.59 18.50
C VAL A 197 15.91 -2.76 18.00
N ALA A 198 14.67 -2.85 18.49
CA ALA A 198 13.77 -3.94 18.10
C ALA A 198 13.46 -3.93 16.60
N ALA A 199 13.15 -2.76 16.01
CA ALA A 199 12.93 -2.64 14.58
C ALA A 199 14.22 -2.89 13.77
N GLN A 200 15.38 -2.46 14.26
CA GLN A 200 16.67 -2.72 13.62
C GLN A 200 17.02 -4.22 13.61
N ASP A 201 16.80 -4.91 14.73
CA ASP A 201 17.05 -6.36 14.83
C ASP A 201 16.07 -7.14 13.94
N PHE A 202 14.80 -6.74 13.91
CA PHE A 202 13.82 -7.32 12.99
C PHE A 202 14.25 -7.12 11.54
N ALA A 203 14.72 -5.94 11.17
CA ALA A 203 15.23 -5.69 9.82
C ALA A 203 16.41 -6.62 9.49
N ARG A 204 17.38 -6.79 10.40
CA ARG A 204 18.53 -7.69 10.20
C ARG A 204 18.09 -9.15 10.03
N GLN A 205 17.08 -9.61 10.78
CA GLN A 205 16.50 -10.95 10.63
C GLN A 205 15.90 -11.19 9.24
N LEU A 206 15.43 -10.13 8.58
CA LEU A 206 14.90 -10.18 7.20
C LEU A 206 15.98 -10.01 6.12
N GLY A 207 17.26 -10.00 6.50
CA GLY A 207 18.38 -10.00 5.57
C GLY A 207 18.81 -8.63 5.07
N VAL A 208 18.43 -7.51 5.74
CA VAL A 208 19.00 -6.20 5.39
C VAL A 208 20.48 -6.16 5.75
N VAL A 209 21.29 -5.54 4.89
CA VAL A 209 22.75 -5.51 5.05
C VAL A 209 23.23 -4.52 6.12
N TRP A 210 22.38 -3.54 6.46
CA TRP A 210 22.65 -2.55 7.49
C TRP A 210 21.32 -2.02 8.06
N ALA A 211 21.29 -1.79 9.37
CA ALA A 211 20.16 -1.14 10.05
C ALA A 211 20.67 -0.16 11.12
N GLY A 212 20.15 1.07 11.11
CA GLY A 212 20.57 2.13 12.02
C GLY A 212 19.51 3.24 12.17
N ALA A 213 19.85 4.29 12.90
CA ALA A 213 18.98 5.44 13.07
C ALA A 213 18.87 6.28 11.78
N SER A 214 17.74 6.97 11.60
CA SER A 214 17.47 7.75 10.38
C SER A 214 18.41 8.93 10.15
N ASP A 215 19.07 9.41 11.19
CA ASP A 215 20.07 10.48 11.15
C ASP A 215 21.51 9.98 10.93
N GLN A 216 21.73 8.67 10.97
CA GLN A 216 23.04 8.08 10.70
C GLN A 216 23.30 8.00 9.19
N GLN A 217 24.56 8.16 8.82
CA GLN A 217 24.98 7.92 7.45
C GLN A 217 25.14 6.41 7.19
N PRO A 218 24.63 5.91 6.06
CA PRO A 218 24.88 4.52 5.68
C PRO A 218 26.37 4.33 5.33
N PRO A 219 26.91 3.11 5.44
CA PRO A 219 28.33 2.83 5.17
C PRO A 219 28.74 3.07 3.71
N ALA A 220 27.76 3.21 2.79
CA ALA A 220 28.00 3.54 1.39
C ALA A 220 26.84 4.38 0.84
N PRO A 221 27.07 5.26 -0.16
CA PRO A 221 25.99 6.02 -0.79
C PRO A 221 24.93 5.10 -1.40
N LEU A 222 23.66 5.46 -1.23
CA LEU A 222 22.50 4.72 -1.75
C LEU A 222 22.20 5.11 -3.20
N ASP A 223 21.65 4.19 -3.99
CA ASP A 223 21.14 4.49 -5.32
C ASP A 223 19.74 5.10 -5.24
N ALA A 224 18.92 4.61 -4.32
CA ALA A 224 17.64 5.18 -4.00
C ALA A 224 17.28 5.02 -2.52
N ALA A 225 16.34 5.85 -2.05
CA ALA A 225 15.74 5.76 -0.73
C ALA A 225 14.21 5.85 -0.83
N ILE A 226 13.49 5.03 -0.08
CA ILE A 226 12.03 5.08 0.03
C ILE A 226 11.68 5.49 1.45
N ILE A 227 10.80 6.48 1.60
CA ILE A 227 10.36 6.99 2.91
C ILE A 227 8.92 6.57 3.14
N TYR A 228 8.70 5.64 4.07
CA TYR A 228 7.37 5.20 4.54
C TYR A 228 6.95 5.90 5.82
N ALA A 229 7.90 6.40 6.61
CA ALA A 229 7.58 7.12 7.84
C ALA A 229 6.93 8.48 7.51
N PRO A 230 5.90 8.92 8.27
CA PRO A 230 5.14 10.13 7.99
C PRO A 230 5.85 11.40 8.48
N ALA A 231 7.14 11.55 8.19
CA ALA A 231 8.01 12.61 8.70
C ALA A 231 8.78 13.28 7.57
N GLY A 232 8.41 14.52 7.23
CA GLY A 232 9.02 15.31 6.14
C GLY A 232 10.50 15.62 6.39
N GLU A 233 10.93 15.68 7.63
CA GLU A 233 12.34 15.86 8.03
C GLU A 233 13.26 14.75 7.51
N LEU A 234 12.74 13.59 7.16
CA LEU A 234 13.51 12.49 6.58
C LEU A 234 13.94 12.77 5.14
N VAL A 235 13.25 13.67 4.43
CA VAL A 235 13.57 14.00 3.03
C VAL A 235 14.98 14.54 2.87
N PRO A 236 15.41 15.60 3.59
CA PRO A 236 16.79 16.08 3.49
C PRO A 236 17.81 15.06 4.01
N LEU A 237 17.46 14.20 4.96
CA LEU A 237 18.35 13.12 5.42
C LEU A 237 18.56 12.07 4.32
N ALA A 238 17.47 11.63 3.67
CA ALA A 238 17.54 10.69 2.55
C ALA A 238 18.29 11.26 1.34
N LEU A 239 18.09 12.56 1.02
CA LEU A 239 18.84 13.24 -0.05
C LEU A 239 20.35 13.29 0.22
N ARG A 240 20.79 13.38 1.47
CA ARG A 240 22.22 13.29 1.83
C ARG A 240 22.77 11.89 1.69
N ALA A 241 21.94 10.88 1.87
CA ALA A 241 22.35 9.48 1.81
C ALA A 241 22.42 8.93 0.37
N VAL A 242 21.67 9.51 -0.58
CA VAL A 242 21.69 9.06 -1.97
C VAL A 242 22.82 9.70 -2.77
N ARG A 243 23.40 8.92 -3.69
CA ARG A 243 24.43 9.38 -4.63
C ARG A 243 23.89 10.41 -5.62
N LYS A 244 24.78 11.00 -6.43
CA LYS A 244 24.42 11.78 -7.63
C LYS A 244 23.51 10.96 -8.54
N GLY A 245 22.47 11.57 -9.10
CA GLY A 245 21.44 10.90 -9.89
C GLY A 245 20.57 9.92 -9.10
N GLY A 246 20.72 9.88 -7.77
CA GLY A 246 19.92 9.01 -6.90
C GLY A 246 18.47 9.48 -6.74
N ARG A 247 17.61 8.61 -6.25
CA ARG A 247 16.18 8.88 -6.09
C ARG A 247 15.74 8.80 -4.64
N VAL A 248 14.92 9.75 -4.22
CA VAL A 248 14.17 9.70 -2.95
C VAL A 248 12.69 9.64 -3.26
N VAL A 249 12.00 8.58 -2.81
CA VAL A 249 10.59 8.31 -3.06
C VAL A 249 9.81 8.43 -1.75
N CYS A 250 8.96 9.45 -1.64
CA CYS A 250 8.05 9.64 -0.51
C CYS A 250 6.79 8.78 -0.70
N ALA A 251 6.56 7.82 0.18
CA ALA A 251 5.50 6.82 0.06
C ALA A 251 4.47 6.85 1.21
N GLY A 252 4.54 7.80 2.12
CA GLY A 252 3.51 8.02 3.14
C GLY A 252 2.27 8.67 2.56
N ILE A 253 1.09 8.18 2.89
CA ILE A 253 -0.20 8.80 2.49
C ILE A 253 -0.41 10.15 3.18
N HIS A 254 0.08 10.29 4.39
CA HIS A 254 0.09 11.51 5.19
C HIS A 254 1.51 11.73 5.69
N MET A 255 2.04 12.92 5.50
CA MET A 255 3.40 13.27 5.88
C MET A 255 3.41 14.71 6.42
N SER A 256 4.20 14.97 7.45
CA SER A 256 4.44 16.35 7.90
C SER A 256 5.14 17.16 6.80
N ASP A 257 5.10 18.49 6.92
CA ASP A 257 5.77 19.38 5.97
C ASP A 257 7.24 19.02 5.81
N ILE A 258 7.72 19.09 4.58
CA ILE A 258 9.14 18.95 4.26
C ILE A 258 9.84 20.26 4.65
N PRO A 259 10.80 20.25 5.59
CA PRO A 259 11.50 21.46 5.93
C PRO A 259 12.30 22.00 4.76
N SER A 260 12.57 23.31 4.75
CA SER A 260 13.50 23.89 3.78
C SER A 260 14.87 23.23 3.91
N PHE A 261 15.52 22.98 2.77
CA PHE A 261 16.87 22.41 2.73
C PHE A 261 17.69 23.10 1.63
N PRO A 262 19.03 23.11 1.77
CA PRO A 262 19.92 23.72 0.78
C PRO A 262 19.80 23.02 -0.58
N TYR A 263 19.77 23.81 -1.67
CA TYR A 263 19.65 23.30 -3.04
C TYR A 263 20.75 22.29 -3.43
N ASN A 264 21.94 22.39 -2.83
CA ASN A 264 23.03 21.46 -3.07
C ASN A 264 22.71 20.00 -2.69
N LEU A 265 21.69 19.76 -1.84
CA LEU A 265 21.21 18.40 -1.55
C LEU A 265 20.41 17.81 -2.72
N LEU A 266 19.78 18.63 -3.55
CA LEU A 266 19.04 18.20 -4.74
C LEU A 266 19.92 18.28 -6.00
N TRP A 267 20.93 19.14 -5.98
CA TRP A 267 21.87 19.33 -7.09
C TRP A 267 22.50 18.00 -7.54
N GLU A 268 23.02 17.94 -8.76
CA GLU A 268 23.63 16.75 -9.36
C GLU A 268 22.60 15.65 -9.70
N GLU A 269 21.48 16.10 -10.28
CA GLU A 269 20.42 15.23 -10.85
C GLU A 269 19.76 14.28 -9.84
N ARG A 270 19.76 14.62 -8.55
CA ARG A 270 18.96 13.86 -7.58
C ARG A 270 17.47 14.10 -7.81
N HIS A 271 16.67 13.07 -7.65
CA HIS A 271 15.22 13.12 -7.82
C HIS A 271 14.52 13.03 -6.46
N LEU A 272 13.57 13.94 -6.23
CA LEU A 272 12.59 13.82 -5.14
C LEU A 272 11.23 13.53 -5.77
N LEU A 273 10.66 12.37 -5.46
CA LEU A 273 9.44 11.84 -6.05
C LEU A 273 8.43 11.54 -4.95
N SER A 274 7.14 11.61 -5.27
CA SER A 274 6.06 11.07 -4.44
C SER A 274 5.37 9.93 -5.17
N VAL A 275 4.86 8.97 -4.41
CA VAL A 275 4.07 7.87 -4.93
C VAL A 275 2.64 7.98 -4.39
N ALA A 276 1.66 7.76 -5.24
CA ALA A 276 0.26 7.74 -4.87
C ALA A 276 -0.33 6.37 -5.23
N ASN A 277 -0.72 5.60 -4.20
CA ASN A 277 -1.53 4.40 -4.38
C ASN A 277 -0.85 3.34 -5.29
N LEU A 278 -1.62 2.73 -6.21
CA LEU A 278 -1.19 1.69 -7.16
C LEU A 278 -1.93 1.85 -8.48
N THR A 279 -1.35 1.34 -9.56
CA THR A 279 -2.08 1.05 -10.80
C THR A 279 -2.52 -0.42 -10.81
N ARG A 280 -3.46 -0.79 -11.69
CA ARG A 280 -3.84 -2.20 -11.89
C ARG A 280 -2.64 -3.04 -12.30
N GLN A 281 -1.76 -2.47 -13.15
CA GLN A 281 -0.56 -3.18 -13.58
C GLN A 281 0.37 -3.47 -12.41
N ASP A 282 0.52 -2.52 -11.45
CA ASP A 282 1.29 -2.78 -10.24
C ASP A 282 0.75 -3.98 -9.45
N GLY A 283 -0.59 -4.09 -9.32
CA GLY A 283 -1.21 -5.23 -8.64
C GLY A 283 -0.99 -6.55 -9.37
N ILE A 284 -1.17 -6.56 -10.69
CA ILE A 284 -0.94 -7.75 -11.53
C ILE A 284 0.51 -8.23 -11.41
N ASP A 285 1.46 -7.31 -11.50
CA ASP A 285 2.88 -7.64 -11.46
C ASP A 285 3.32 -8.07 -10.05
N PHE A 286 2.82 -7.39 -9.03
CA PHE A 286 3.09 -7.72 -7.64
C PHE A 286 2.65 -9.12 -7.27
N PHE A 287 1.39 -9.49 -7.55
CA PHE A 287 0.87 -10.82 -7.20
C PHE A 287 1.46 -11.96 -8.03
N LYS A 288 2.12 -11.68 -9.16
CA LYS A 288 2.93 -12.67 -9.88
C LYS A 288 4.25 -12.98 -9.17
N ILE A 289 4.87 -11.99 -8.51
CA ILE A 289 6.18 -12.18 -7.87
C ILE A 289 6.09 -12.63 -6.42
N VAL A 290 5.02 -12.29 -5.69
CA VAL A 290 4.84 -12.64 -4.28
C VAL A 290 5.10 -14.12 -3.98
N PRO A 291 4.54 -15.09 -4.72
CA PRO A 291 4.81 -16.51 -4.49
C PRO A 291 6.29 -16.89 -4.70
N GLN A 292 6.97 -16.20 -5.62
CA GLN A 292 8.38 -16.46 -5.95
C GLN A 292 9.33 -15.87 -4.91
N ALA A 293 8.97 -14.71 -4.35
CA ALA A 293 9.79 -14.00 -3.38
C ALA A 293 9.72 -14.60 -1.97
N GLY A 294 8.75 -15.46 -1.69
CA GLY A 294 8.62 -16.16 -0.40
C GLY A 294 8.50 -15.20 0.78
N ILE A 295 7.65 -14.17 0.64
CA ILE A 295 7.54 -13.09 1.63
C ILE A 295 6.88 -13.62 2.91
N HIS A 296 7.51 -13.38 4.04
CA HIS A 296 6.96 -13.67 5.36
C HIS A 296 6.32 -12.40 5.95
N ILE A 297 5.00 -12.43 6.16
CA ILE A 297 4.25 -11.31 6.71
C ILE A 297 3.92 -11.61 8.18
N ARG A 298 4.28 -10.67 9.04
CA ARG A 298 3.94 -10.75 10.45
C ARG A 298 2.61 -10.05 10.69
N THR A 299 1.58 -10.83 11.01
CA THR A 299 0.23 -10.35 11.36
C THR A 299 -0.11 -10.67 12.82
N MET A 300 -1.05 -9.91 13.38
CA MET A 300 -1.73 -10.18 14.65
C MET A 300 -3.23 -10.24 14.37
N THR A 301 -3.93 -11.23 14.91
CA THR A 301 -5.40 -11.41 14.80
C THR A 301 -6.07 -11.11 16.12
#